data_79afe3e5168540c71e921ac364e26e63
#
_entry.id   79afe3e5168540c71e921ac364e26e63
#
_cell.length_a   1.000
_cell.length_b   1.000
_cell.length_c   1.000
_cell.angle_alpha   90.00
_cell.angle_beta   90.00
_cell.angle_gamma   90.00
#
_symmetry.space_group_name_H-M   'P 1'
#
loop_
_entity.id
_entity.type
_entity.pdbx_description
1 polymer ?
#
loop_
_entity_poly.entity_id
_entity_poly.type
_entity_poly.pdbx_seq_one_letter_code
_entity_poly.pdbx_strand_id
1 'polypeptide(L)'
;SPSRGLGDVYKRQLKDGLIDAYNNYHMGITAENVAEKFGISRKEQDKFAVASQLKAQEAIKQKKFKEEIIEGDNLLDEHPRANVTEESLSKLNTAFKENGTVTAGNSSGVNDGAAAVLLMNRAEAEKNNIKPLAKIVSWATCGVDPSLMGSGPIPASKKALKKAGWEIKDLDLIESNEAFAAQSLAVIKDLGLPKEIVNVNGGAIALGHPIGASGARILVTLIHEMQKRKSKKGLATLCIGGGMGIAMC
;
A
#
# COMPACT_ATOMS: atom_id res chain seq x y z
N SER A 1 -1.73 -1.93 -36.55
CA SER A 1 -2.31 -2.60 -35.38
C SER A 1 -3.40 -1.70 -34.83
N PRO A 2 -4.67 -2.13 -34.68
CA PRO A 2 -5.66 -1.29 -34.05
C PRO A 2 -5.19 -0.96 -32.62
N SER A 3 -5.21 0.31 -32.28
CA SER A 3 -4.95 0.78 -30.91
C SER A 3 -5.86 0.01 -29.96
N ARG A 4 -5.29 -0.80 -29.09
CA ARG A 4 -6.07 -1.49 -28.07
C ARG A 4 -6.66 -0.41 -27.18
N GLY A 5 -7.98 -0.30 -27.15
CA GLY A 5 -8.66 0.74 -26.40
C GLY A 5 -8.43 0.59 -24.89
N LEU A 6 -8.65 1.65 -24.13
CA LEU A 6 -8.56 1.68 -22.66
C LEU A 6 -9.29 0.50 -21.99
N GLY A 7 -10.39 0.02 -22.58
CA GLY A 7 -11.12 -1.15 -22.11
C GLY A 7 -10.31 -2.45 -22.12
N ASP A 8 -9.37 -2.62 -23.06
CA ASP A 8 -8.52 -3.82 -23.12
C ASP A 8 -7.40 -3.77 -22.08
N VAL A 9 -6.88 -2.59 -21.77
CA VAL A 9 -5.90 -2.39 -20.68
C VAL A 9 -6.54 -2.71 -19.33
N TYR A 10 -7.72 -2.18 -19.06
CA TYR A 10 -8.47 -2.46 -17.82
C TYR A 10 -8.80 -3.96 -17.66
N LYS A 11 -9.24 -4.63 -18.74
CA LYS A 11 -9.48 -6.08 -18.72
C LYS A 11 -8.22 -6.88 -18.40
N ARG A 12 -7.06 -6.45 -18.88
CA ARG A 12 -5.77 -7.08 -18.55
C ARG A 12 -5.36 -6.86 -17.12
N GLN A 13 -5.49 -5.64 -16.59
CA GLN A 13 -5.22 -5.36 -15.18
C GLN A 13 -6.09 -6.23 -14.28
N LEU A 14 -7.38 -6.39 -14.60
CA LEU A 14 -8.26 -7.30 -13.88
C LEU A 14 -7.77 -8.74 -13.96
N LYS A 15 -7.57 -9.26 -15.16
CA LYS A 15 -7.22 -10.67 -15.39
C LYS A 15 -5.86 -11.05 -14.81
N ASP A 16 -4.85 -10.20 -15.00
CA ASP A 16 -3.47 -10.53 -14.66
C ASP A 16 -3.10 -10.11 -13.23
N GLY A 17 -3.80 -9.12 -12.64
CA GLY A 17 -3.47 -8.57 -11.33
C GLY A 17 -4.53 -8.67 -10.25
N LEU A 18 -5.82 -8.74 -10.62
CA LEU A 18 -6.94 -8.66 -9.68
C LEU A 18 -7.83 -9.91 -9.63
N ILE A 19 -7.58 -10.91 -10.48
CA ILE A 19 -8.21 -12.23 -10.38
C ILE A 19 -7.22 -13.20 -9.77
N ASP A 20 -7.63 -13.86 -8.69
CA ASP A 20 -6.83 -14.90 -8.06
C ASP A 20 -6.63 -16.08 -9.02
N ALA A 21 -5.37 -16.45 -9.27
CA ALA A 21 -5.02 -17.49 -10.23
C ALA A 21 -5.39 -18.91 -9.78
N TYR A 22 -5.59 -19.13 -8.48
CA TYR A 22 -5.91 -20.44 -7.91
C TYR A 22 -7.42 -20.64 -7.76
N ASN A 23 -8.12 -19.60 -7.31
CA ASN A 23 -9.54 -19.68 -6.97
C ASN A 23 -10.44 -19.02 -8.02
N ASN A 24 -9.87 -18.32 -9.01
CA ASN A 24 -10.56 -17.67 -10.11
C ASN A 24 -11.68 -16.68 -9.69
N TYR A 25 -11.43 -15.93 -8.60
CA TYR A 25 -12.30 -14.86 -8.15
C TYR A 25 -11.51 -13.55 -7.95
N HIS A 26 -12.22 -12.43 -7.84
CA HIS A 26 -11.60 -11.11 -7.65
C HIS A 26 -10.89 -11.01 -6.29
N MET A 27 -9.76 -10.29 -6.23
CA MET A 27 -9.00 -10.05 -4.98
C MET A 27 -9.84 -9.42 -3.87
N GLY A 28 -10.94 -8.73 -4.20
CA GLY A 28 -11.89 -8.23 -3.21
C GLY A 28 -12.55 -9.34 -2.38
N ILE A 29 -12.70 -10.56 -2.93
CA ILE A 29 -13.17 -11.72 -2.15
C ILE A 29 -12.12 -12.13 -1.12
N THR A 30 -10.83 -12.06 -1.46
CA THR A 30 -9.77 -12.31 -0.48
C THR A 30 -9.78 -11.28 0.66
N ALA A 31 -10.16 -10.03 0.37
CA ALA A 31 -10.32 -9.00 1.38
C ALA A 31 -11.51 -9.29 2.33
N GLU A 32 -12.62 -9.80 1.80
CA GLU A 32 -13.74 -10.29 2.63
C GLU A 32 -13.31 -11.47 3.51
N ASN A 33 -12.56 -12.42 2.96
CA ASN A 33 -12.02 -13.55 3.74
C ASN A 33 -11.09 -13.08 4.88
N VAL A 34 -10.26 -12.07 4.61
CA VAL A 34 -9.41 -11.45 5.63
C VAL A 34 -10.26 -10.74 6.68
N ALA A 35 -11.28 -9.98 6.27
CA ALA A 35 -12.19 -9.31 7.20
C ALA A 35 -12.86 -10.31 8.15
N GLU A 36 -13.36 -11.41 7.60
CA GLU A 36 -13.99 -12.49 8.38
C GLU A 36 -12.99 -13.15 9.35
N LYS A 37 -11.81 -13.57 8.85
CA LYS A 37 -10.80 -14.26 9.64
C LYS A 37 -10.25 -13.43 10.80
N PHE A 38 -10.06 -12.12 10.61
CA PHE A 38 -9.49 -11.22 11.61
C PHE A 38 -10.56 -10.47 12.42
N GLY A 39 -11.85 -10.72 12.17
CA GLY A 39 -12.97 -10.08 12.85
C GLY A 39 -12.99 -8.57 12.65
N ILE A 40 -12.84 -8.12 11.39
CA ILE A 40 -12.78 -6.70 11.02
C ILE A 40 -14.13 -6.27 10.46
N SER A 41 -14.80 -5.39 11.16
CA SER A 41 -16.14 -4.91 10.78
C SER A 41 -16.09 -3.89 9.62
N ARG A 42 -17.22 -3.74 8.93
CA ARG A 42 -17.44 -2.68 7.93
C ARG A 42 -17.13 -1.29 8.50
N LYS A 43 -17.58 -1.01 9.72
CA LYS A 43 -17.36 0.29 10.37
C LYS A 43 -15.88 0.59 10.59
N GLU A 44 -15.08 -0.40 11.00
CA GLU A 44 -13.63 -0.23 11.16
C GLU A 44 -12.96 0.04 9.82
N GLN A 45 -13.38 -0.65 8.75
CA GLN A 45 -12.87 -0.43 7.40
C GLN A 45 -13.18 0.99 6.88
N ASP A 46 -14.43 1.44 7.02
CA ASP A 46 -14.83 2.78 6.60
C ASP A 46 -14.10 3.86 7.39
N LYS A 47 -13.94 3.71 8.71
CA LYS A 47 -13.15 4.63 9.55
C LYS A 47 -11.68 4.68 9.12
N PHE A 48 -11.09 3.54 8.78
CA PHE A 48 -9.72 3.49 8.27
C PHE A 48 -9.58 4.22 6.93
N ALA A 49 -10.53 4.02 6.01
CA ALA A 49 -10.55 4.67 4.72
C ALA A 49 -10.68 6.20 4.84
N VAL A 50 -11.56 6.68 5.72
CA VAL A 50 -11.69 8.13 6.02
C VAL A 50 -10.35 8.68 6.55
N ALA A 51 -9.70 7.97 7.47
CA ALA A 51 -8.42 8.40 8.02
C ALA A 51 -7.31 8.48 6.94
N SER A 52 -7.27 7.52 6.00
CA SER A 52 -6.35 7.55 4.85
C SER A 52 -6.60 8.78 3.97
N GLN A 53 -7.87 9.07 3.63
CA GLN A 53 -8.26 10.24 2.83
C GLN A 53 -7.88 11.55 3.52
N LEU A 54 -8.14 11.70 4.81
CA LEU A 54 -7.81 12.91 5.56
C LEU A 54 -6.29 13.15 5.63
N LYS A 55 -5.50 12.10 5.88
CA LYS A 55 -4.04 12.17 5.85
C LYS A 55 -3.52 12.60 4.48
N ALA A 56 -4.06 12.02 3.39
CA ALA A 56 -3.65 12.36 2.03
C ALA A 56 -3.99 13.81 1.69
N GLN A 57 -5.20 14.28 2.02
CA GLN A 57 -5.61 15.66 1.82
C GLN A 57 -4.68 16.65 2.54
N GLU A 58 -4.35 16.37 3.80
CA GLU A 58 -3.44 17.22 4.57
C GLU A 58 -2.02 17.19 4.00
N ALA A 59 -1.54 16.02 3.56
CA ALA A 59 -0.23 15.89 2.92
C ALA A 59 -0.15 16.68 1.59
N ILE A 60 -1.20 16.63 0.77
CA ILE A 60 -1.32 17.39 -0.48
C ILE A 60 -1.34 18.90 -0.19
N LYS A 61 -2.18 19.33 0.76
CA LYS A 61 -2.27 20.75 1.18
C LYS A 61 -0.91 21.29 1.67
N GLN A 62 -0.18 20.49 2.43
CA GLN A 62 1.16 20.81 2.93
C GLN A 62 2.27 20.59 1.89
N LYS A 63 1.95 20.18 0.66
CA LYS A 63 2.92 19.89 -0.41
C LYS A 63 3.99 18.86 -0.01
N LYS A 64 3.64 17.88 0.84
CA LYS A 64 4.59 16.88 1.34
C LYS A 64 5.15 15.98 0.25
N PHE A 65 4.41 15.78 -0.85
CA PHE A 65 4.85 14.96 -1.97
C PHE A 65 5.73 15.69 -3.00
N LYS A 66 5.96 17.01 -2.83
CA LYS A 66 6.65 17.83 -3.84
C LYS A 66 8.04 17.30 -4.22
N GLU A 67 8.79 16.81 -3.25
CA GLU A 67 10.17 16.33 -3.47
C GLU A 67 10.24 14.93 -4.10
N GLU A 68 9.13 14.19 -4.13
CA GLU A 68 9.08 12.83 -4.65
C GLU A 68 8.34 12.71 -5.99
N ILE A 69 7.58 13.74 -6.38
CA ILE A 69 6.86 13.79 -7.64
C ILE A 69 7.71 14.45 -8.71
N ILE A 70 7.80 13.81 -9.88
CA ILE A 70 8.45 14.42 -11.05
C ILE A 70 7.52 15.48 -11.62
N GLU A 71 8.03 16.68 -11.85
CA GLU A 71 7.26 17.78 -12.44
C GLU A 71 6.85 17.46 -13.88
N GLY A 72 5.60 17.75 -14.22
CA GLY A 72 5.01 17.52 -15.55
C GLY A 72 3.71 18.29 -15.72
N ASP A 73 3.04 18.17 -16.85
CA ASP A 73 1.85 18.94 -17.20
C ASP A 73 0.60 18.58 -16.38
N ASN A 74 0.57 17.40 -15.75
CA ASN A 74 -0.55 16.92 -14.91
C ASN A 74 -0.01 16.51 -13.53
N LEU A 75 0.05 17.47 -12.62
CA LEU A 75 0.65 17.30 -11.29
C LEU A 75 -0.31 16.95 -10.16
N LEU A 76 -1.61 16.83 -10.45
CA LEU A 76 -2.60 16.53 -9.44
C LEU A 76 -3.12 15.11 -9.62
N ASP A 77 -2.94 14.29 -8.59
CA ASP A 77 -3.59 13.00 -8.51
C ASP A 77 -5.11 13.18 -8.51
N GLU A 78 -5.81 12.51 -9.41
CA GLU A 78 -7.26 12.57 -9.56
C GLU A 78 -8.00 11.69 -8.55
N HIS A 79 -7.29 10.74 -7.93
CA HIS A 79 -7.90 9.73 -7.06
C HIS A 79 -8.30 10.26 -5.67
N PRO A 80 -7.53 11.14 -5.00
CA PRO A 80 -7.88 11.65 -3.67
C PRO A 80 -9.21 12.37 -3.68
N ARG A 81 -10.09 12.03 -2.74
CA ARG A 81 -11.47 12.55 -2.68
C ARG A 81 -11.62 13.51 -1.52
N ALA A 82 -12.10 14.71 -1.81
CA ALA A 82 -12.51 15.66 -0.79
C ALA A 82 -13.82 15.20 -0.09
N ASN A 83 -13.99 15.61 1.17
CA ASN A 83 -15.24 15.47 1.92
C ASN A 83 -15.73 14.03 2.15
N VAL A 84 -14.83 13.05 2.22
CA VAL A 84 -15.18 11.68 2.59
C VAL A 84 -15.45 11.61 4.10
N THR A 85 -16.60 11.04 4.48
CA THR A 85 -17.02 10.86 5.87
C THR A 85 -17.44 9.40 6.11
N GLU A 86 -17.43 8.96 7.37
CA GLU A 86 -17.95 7.63 7.73
C GLU A 86 -19.41 7.47 7.29
N GLU A 87 -20.22 8.53 7.40
CA GLU A 87 -21.61 8.52 6.95
C GLU A 87 -21.72 8.31 5.44
N SER A 88 -20.90 8.99 4.64
CA SER A 88 -20.91 8.83 3.18
C SER A 88 -20.47 7.43 2.76
N LEU A 89 -19.47 6.85 3.43
CA LEU A 89 -18.98 5.50 3.14
C LEU A 89 -19.99 4.43 3.57
N SER A 90 -20.68 4.61 4.70
CA SER A 90 -21.65 3.62 5.20
C SER A 90 -22.81 3.37 4.24
N LYS A 91 -23.14 4.34 3.37
CA LYS A 91 -24.19 4.24 2.35
C LYS A 91 -23.78 3.46 1.10
N LEU A 92 -22.49 3.12 0.95
CA LEU A 92 -22.00 2.40 -0.22
C LEU A 92 -22.39 0.92 -0.16
N ASN A 93 -22.80 0.40 -1.31
CA ASN A 93 -23.05 -1.03 -1.48
C ASN A 93 -21.72 -1.81 -1.42
N THR A 94 -21.80 -3.06 -0.99
CA THR A 94 -20.69 -4.01 -1.06
C THR A 94 -20.34 -4.31 -2.52
N ALA A 95 -19.04 -4.42 -2.81
CA ALA A 95 -18.57 -4.48 -4.18
C ALA A 95 -18.30 -5.92 -4.69
N PHE A 96 -18.02 -6.86 -3.80
CA PHE A 96 -17.50 -8.17 -4.19
C PHE A 96 -18.32 -9.35 -3.67
N LYS A 97 -19.01 -9.18 -2.56
CA LYS A 97 -19.79 -10.24 -1.91
C LYS A 97 -21.13 -9.65 -1.45
N GLU A 98 -22.22 -10.32 -1.75
CA GLU A 98 -23.53 -9.97 -1.19
C GLU A 98 -23.47 -10.02 0.34
N ASN A 99 -23.99 -8.99 1.00
CA ASN A 99 -23.88 -8.83 2.47
C ASN A 99 -22.43 -8.85 3.00
N GLY A 100 -21.45 -8.48 2.15
CA GLY A 100 -20.07 -8.36 2.54
C GLY A 100 -19.77 -7.05 3.29
N THR A 101 -18.48 -6.72 3.42
CA THR A 101 -18.01 -5.54 4.15
C THR A 101 -17.13 -4.62 3.30
N VAL A 102 -16.61 -5.15 2.19
CA VAL A 102 -15.69 -4.43 1.29
C VAL A 102 -16.48 -3.64 0.25
N THR A 103 -16.18 -2.36 0.12
CA THR A 103 -16.83 -1.42 -0.80
C THR A 103 -15.80 -0.67 -1.65
N ALA A 104 -16.27 0.03 -2.66
CA ALA A 104 -15.42 0.95 -3.43
C ALA A 104 -14.79 2.07 -2.57
N GLY A 105 -15.40 2.41 -1.43
CA GLY A 105 -14.91 3.48 -0.54
C GLY A 105 -13.84 3.01 0.44
N ASN A 106 -13.77 1.71 0.75
CA ASN A 106 -12.77 1.14 1.65
C ASN A 106 -11.79 0.18 0.93
N SER A 107 -11.73 0.29 -0.39
CA SER A 107 -10.78 -0.37 -1.29
C SER A 107 -9.94 0.67 -2.01
N SER A 108 -8.74 0.31 -2.42
CA SER A 108 -7.94 1.12 -3.34
C SER A 108 -8.55 1.14 -4.75
N GLY A 109 -8.26 2.16 -5.52
CA GLY A 109 -8.63 2.23 -6.93
C GLY A 109 -7.71 1.41 -7.82
N VAL A 110 -8.15 1.18 -9.06
CA VAL A 110 -7.30 0.70 -10.15
C VAL A 110 -6.77 1.93 -10.88
N ASN A 111 -5.48 2.21 -10.73
CA ASN A 111 -4.87 3.46 -11.17
C ASN A 111 -3.66 3.20 -12.07
N ASP A 112 -3.36 4.15 -12.92
CA ASP A 112 -2.09 4.25 -13.60
C ASP A 112 -1.06 4.97 -12.73
N GLY A 113 0.20 4.61 -12.88
CA GLY A 113 1.29 5.26 -12.13
C GLY A 113 2.63 4.63 -12.43
N ALA A 114 3.68 5.39 -12.19
CA ALA A 114 5.06 4.94 -12.29
C ALA A 114 5.87 5.47 -11.11
N ALA A 115 6.86 4.70 -10.69
CA ALA A 115 7.84 5.11 -9.70
C ALA A 115 9.18 4.43 -9.99
N ALA A 116 10.27 5.13 -9.70
CA ALA A 116 11.61 4.63 -9.95
C ALA A 116 12.54 4.88 -8.75
N VAL A 117 13.43 3.93 -8.51
CA VAL A 117 14.52 4.06 -7.54
C VAL A 117 15.82 3.63 -8.20
N LEU A 118 16.89 4.38 -7.95
CA LEU A 118 18.22 4.00 -8.36
C LEU A 118 18.90 3.19 -7.26
N LEU A 119 19.30 1.97 -7.59
CA LEU A 119 19.98 1.07 -6.66
C LEU A 119 21.45 0.92 -7.08
N MET A 120 22.34 0.96 -6.11
CA MET A 120 23.75 0.62 -6.31
C MET A 120 24.36 0.08 -5.02
N ASN A 121 25.49 -0.61 -5.13
CA ASN A 121 26.22 -1.00 -3.94
C ASN A 121 26.96 0.19 -3.31
N ARG A 122 27.26 0.08 -2.02
CA ARG A 122 27.88 1.17 -1.27
C ARG A 122 29.22 1.62 -1.83
N ALA A 123 30.06 0.68 -2.24
CA ALA A 123 31.38 1.00 -2.77
C ALA A 123 31.29 1.81 -4.07
N GLU A 124 30.32 1.50 -4.93
CA GLU A 124 30.09 2.26 -6.17
C GLU A 124 29.54 3.65 -5.89
N ALA A 125 28.65 3.79 -4.89
CA ALA A 125 28.15 5.09 -4.46
C ALA A 125 29.32 5.99 -3.94
N GLU A 126 30.17 5.45 -3.09
CA GLU A 126 31.34 6.14 -2.54
C GLU A 126 32.33 6.54 -3.66
N LYS A 127 32.63 5.65 -4.59
CA LYS A 127 33.52 5.90 -5.75
C LYS A 127 33.03 7.04 -6.64
N ASN A 128 31.71 7.15 -6.81
CA ASN A 128 31.08 8.18 -7.64
C ASN A 128 30.64 9.41 -6.84
N ASN A 129 31.01 9.54 -5.57
CA ASN A 129 30.61 10.63 -4.67
C ASN A 129 29.08 10.81 -4.59
N ILE A 130 28.30 9.71 -4.72
CA ILE A 130 26.85 9.73 -4.61
C ILE A 130 26.46 9.50 -3.15
N LYS A 131 25.74 10.46 -2.56
CA LYS A 131 25.21 10.33 -1.21
C LYS A 131 23.93 9.50 -1.25
N PRO A 132 23.88 8.29 -0.62
CA PRO A 132 22.66 7.49 -0.56
C PRO A 132 21.56 8.21 0.24
N LEU A 133 20.31 8.13 -0.22
CA LEU A 133 19.14 8.58 0.54
C LEU A 133 18.80 7.63 1.68
N ALA A 134 18.97 6.33 1.44
CA ALA A 134 18.72 5.27 2.42
C ALA A 134 19.61 4.07 2.13
N LYS A 135 19.69 3.15 3.09
CA LYS A 135 20.33 1.84 2.96
C LYS A 135 19.27 0.77 3.12
N ILE A 136 19.20 -0.17 2.18
CA ILE A 136 18.43 -1.41 2.36
C ILE A 136 19.17 -2.27 3.37
N VAL A 137 18.56 -2.52 4.53
CA VAL A 137 19.15 -3.32 5.61
C VAL A 137 18.77 -4.78 5.44
N SER A 138 17.52 -5.05 5.10
CA SER A 138 17.00 -6.38 4.86
C SER A 138 15.77 -6.34 3.98
N TRP A 139 15.42 -7.49 3.42
CA TRP A 139 14.14 -7.72 2.77
C TRP A 139 13.74 -9.20 2.89
N ALA A 140 12.44 -9.45 2.77
CA ALA A 140 11.90 -10.79 2.79
C ALA A 140 10.61 -10.91 1.99
N THR A 141 10.43 -12.06 1.37
CA THR A 141 9.17 -12.50 0.78
C THR A 141 8.63 -13.69 1.57
N CYS A 142 7.31 -13.83 1.59
CA CYS A 142 6.63 -14.97 2.18
C CYS A 142 5.40 -15.36 1.37
N GLY A 143 5.07 -16.64 1.35
CA GLY A 143 3.80 -17.17 0.89
C GLY A 143 2.79 -17.27 2.03
N VAL A 144 1.52 -17.12 1.70
CA VAL A 144 0.36 -17.39 2.55
C VAL A 144 -0.71 -18.08 1.70
N ASP A 145 -1.77 -18.54 2.32
CA ASP A 145 -2.93 -19.06 1.58
C ASP A 145 -3.44 -17.99 0.58
N PRO A 146 -3.56 -18.32 -0.74
CA PRO A 146 -4.06 -17.39 -1.74
C PRO A 146 -5.39 -16.73 -1.37
N SER A 147 -6.29 -17.47 -0.72
CA SER A 147 -7.59 -16.95 -0.26
C SER A 147 -7.46 -15.84 0.81
N LEU A 148 -6.29 -15.70 1.39
CA LEU A 148 -5.93 -14.74 2.44
C LEU A 148 -4.75 -13.86 2.03
N MET A 149 -4.58 -13.62 0.72
CA MET A 149 -3.39 -12.92 0.19
C MET A 149 -3.08 -11.60 0.91
N GLY A 150 -4.10 -10.89 1.38
CA GLY A 150 -3.95 -9.65 2.14
C GLY A 150 -3.18 -9.80 3.45
N SER A 151 -3.02 -11.02 3.98
CA SER A 151 -2.21 -11.29 5.17
C SER A 151 -0.70 -11.46 4.87
N GLY A 152 -0.30 -11.51 3.60
CA GLY A 152 1.09 -11.70 3.17
C GLY A 152 2.12 -10.75 3.80
N PRO A 153 1.82 -9.46 4.01
CA PRO A 153 2.70 -8.53 4.70
C PRO A 153 3.10 -8.96 6.12
N ILE A 154 2.23 -9.71 6.81
CA ILE A 154 2.46 -10.13 8.20
C ILE A 154 3.74 -11.00 8.32
N PRO A 155 3.81 -12.19 7.71
CA PRO A 155 5.00 -13.02 7.78
C PRO A 155 6.21 -12.40 7.07
N ALA A 156 5.99 -11.64 5.99
CA ALA A 156 7.08 -10.95 5.29
C ALA A 156 7.76 -9.92 6.18
N SER A 157 6.99 -9.07 6.88
CA SER A 157 7.52 -8.07 7.81
C SER A 157 8.23 -8.71 8.99
N LYS A 158 7.64 -9.73 9.65
CA LYS A 158 8.28 -10.48 10.73
C LYS A 158 9.66 -11.04 10.29
N LYS A 159 9.73 -11.58 9.08
CA LYS A 159 10.98 -12.15 8.54
C LYS A 159 12.00 -11.07 8.16
N ALA A 160 11.58 -9.95 7.56
CA ALA A 160 12.46 -8.83 7.23
C ALA A 160 13.05 -8.20 8.51
N LEU A 161 12.21 -7.91 9.50
CA LEU A 161 12.62 -7.37 10.80
C LEU A 161 13.60 -8.29 11.51
N LYS A 162 13.32 -9.61 11.54
CA LYS A 162 14.25 -10.59 12.11
C LYS A 162 15.63 -10.56 11.42
N LYS A 163 15.67 -10.46 10.08
CA LYS A 163 16.93 -10.33 9.33
C LYS A 163 17.66 -9.02 9.63
N ALA A 164 16.94 -7.93 9.86
CA ALA A 164 17.51 -6.63 10.23
C ALA A 164 18.01 -6.59 11.69
N GLY A 165 17.59 -7.53 12.53
CA GLY A 165 17.80 -7.48 13.98
C GLY A 165 16.96 -6.38 14.64
N TRP A 166 15.79 -6.05 14.07
CA TRP A 166 14.89 -5.00 14.55
C TRP A 166 13.59 -5.59 15.08
N GLU A 167 12.97 -4.84 16.00
CA GLU A 167 11.61 -5.07 16.49
C GLU A 167 10.67 -3.97 16.01
N ILE A 168 9.36 -4.20 16.08
CA ILE A 168 8.34 -3.20 15.70
C ILE A 168 8.55 -1.86 16.45
N LYS A 169 8.89 -1.91 17.73
CA LYS A 169 9.14 -0.72 18.56
C LYS A 169 10.34 0.12 18.10
N ASP A 170 11.22 -0.45 17.28
CA ASP A 170 12.40 0.25 16.76
C ASP A 170 12.09 1.09 15.53
N LEU A 171 10.92 0.90 14.92
CA LEU A 171 10.53 1.57 13.67
C LEU A 171 10.07 3.00 13.93
N ASP A 172 10.56 3.91 13.10
CA ASP A 172 10.16 5.32 13.10
C ASP A 172 9.01 5.59 12.11
N LEU A 173 8.98 4.85 10.98
CA LEU A 173 7.99 5.01 9.92
C LEU A 173 7.69 3.68 9.22
N ILE A 174 6.45 3.53 8.79
CA ILE A 174 5.97 2.36 8.06
C ILE A 174 5.10 2.81 6.89
N GLU A 175 5.43 2.34 5.70
CA GLU A 175 4.55 2.36 4.53
C GLU A 175 4.02 0.95 4.27
N SER A 176 2.76 0.73 4.59
CA SER A 176 2.03 -0.52 4.36
C SER A 176 0.98 -0.28 3.28
N ASN A 177 1.12 -0.91 2.13
CA ASN A 177 0.20 -0.67 1.02
C ASN A 177 -1.25 -1.00 1.39
N GLU A 178 -2.14 -0.07 1.10
CA GLU A 178 -3.57 -0.17 1.41
C GLU A 178 -4.35 -0.71 0.21
N ALA A 179 -4.14 -1.98 -0.14
CA ALA A 179 -4.96 -2.60 -1.20
C ALA A 179 -6.45 -2.62 -0.81
N PHE A 180 -6.73 -2.93 0.47
CA PHE A 180 -8.06 -2.90 1.09
C PHE A 180 -7.92 -2.47 2.56
N ALA A 181 -8.92 -1.77 3.08
CA ALA A 181 -8.95 -1.40 4.51
C ALA A 181 -8.95 -2.64 5.42
N ALA A 182 -9.69 -3.69 5.04
CA ALA A 182 -9.72 -4.97 5.75
C ALA A 182 -8.32 -5.58 5.89
N GLN A 183 -7.57 -5.64 4.78
CA GLN A 183 -6.21 -6.15 4.75
C GLN A 183 -5.25 -5.28 5.58
N SER A 184 -5.32 -3.96 5.46
CA SER A 184 -4.46 -3.04 6.20
C SER A 184 -4.69 -3.14 7.71
N LEU A 185 -5.95 -3.22 8.14
CA LEU A 185 -6.31 -3.41 9.54
C LEU A 185 -5.83 -4.75 10.09
N ALA A 186 -5.91 -5.84 9.29
CA ALA A 186 -5.38 -7.14 9.69
C ALA A 186 -3.87 -7.09 9.92
N VAL A 187 -3.12 -6.45 9.03
CA VAL A 187 -1.67 -6.27 9.16
C VAL A 187 -1.31 -5.44 10.39
N ILE A 188 -1.99 -4.31 10.60
CA ILE A 188 -1.78 -3.44 11.76
C ILE A 188 -2.06 -4.19 13.06
N LYS A 189 -3.19 -4.95 13.12
CA LYS A 189 -3.61 -5.69 14.31
C LYS A 189 -2.67 -6.84 14.65
N ASP A 190 -2.30 -7.68 13.67
CA ASP A 190 -1.43 -8.85 13.92
C ASP A 190 0.00 -8.47 14.27
N LEU A 191 0.54 -7.45 13.61
CA LEU A 191 1.90 -6.98 13.88
C LEU A 191 1.97 -6.02 15.10
N GLY A 192 0.84 -5.54 15.61
CA GLY A 192 0.81 -4.53 16.68
C GLY A 192 1.44 -3.20 16.25
N LEU A 193 1.19 -2.76 15.00
CA LEU A 193 1.81 -1.54 14.49
C LEU A 193 1.24 -0.28 15.15
N PRO A 194 2.09 0.65 15.61
CA PRO A 194 1.66 1.97 16.07
C PRO A 194 1.04 2.76 14.89
N LYS A 195 -0.25 3.10 14.99
CA LYS A 195 -1.01 3.72 13.88
C LYS A 195 -0.49 5.10 13.47
N GLU A 196 0.16 5.79 14.39
CA GLU A 196 0.72 7.14 14.22
C GLU A 196 1.95 7.17 13.30
N ILE A 197 2.63 6.04 13.10
CA ILE A 197 3.79 5.93 12.20
C ILE A 197 3.46 5.20 10.91
N VAL A 198 2.21 4.73 10.73
CA VAL A 198 1.78 3.99 9.53
C VAL A 198 1.11 4.94 8.55
N ASN A 199 1.59 4.93 7.29
CA ASN A 199 1.01 5.70 6.19
C ASN A 199 0.67 7.12 6.61
N VAL A 200 1.67 7.84 7.11
CA VAL A 200 1.48 9.15 7.76
C VAL A 200 0.97 10.24 6.81
N ASN A 201 1.11 10.02 5.52
CA ASN A 201 0.64 10.90 4.45
C ASN A 201 -0.57 10.32 3.69
N GLY A 202 -1.29 9.35 4.26
CA GLY A 202 -2.30 8.57 3.58
C GLY A 202 -1.70 7.42 2.77
N GLY A 203 -2.53 6.52 2.28
CA GLY A 203 -2.10 5.35 1.53
C GLY A 203 -2.94 5.12 0.28
N ALA A 204 -2.88 3.92 -0.28
CA ALA A 204 -3.45 3.61 -1.59
C ALA A 204 -4.97 3.76 -1.69
N ILE A 205 -5.71 3.67 -0.60
CA ILE A 205 -7.16 3.96 -0.60
C ILE A 205 -7.41 5.40 -1.02
N ALA A 206 -6.56 6.33 -0.61
CA ALA A 206 -6.67 7.74 -0.94
C ALA A 206 -5.87 8.13 -2.19
N LEU A 207 -4.64 7.60 -2.35
CA LEU A 207 -3.70 7.99 -3.39
C LEU A 207 -3.82 7.15 -4.66
N GLY A 208 -4.45 5.97 -4.58
CA GLY A 208 -4.53 5.01 -5.68
C GLY A 208 -3.50 3.88 -5.58
N HIS A 209 -3.75 2.80 -6.36
CA HIS A 209 -2.94 1.59 -6.35
C HIS A 209 -2.52 1.19 -7.77
N PRO A 210 -1.50 1.84 -8.34
CA PRO A 210 -0.90 1.41 -9.60
C PRO A 210 -0.14 0.11 -9.37
N ILE A 211 -0.78 -1.04 -9.61
CA ILE A 211 -0.34 -2.38 -9.17
C ILE A 211 1.14 -2.63 -9.50
N GLY A 212 1.57 -2.35 -10.73
CA GLY A 212 2.96 -2.55 -11.16
C GLY A 212 3.97 -1.57 -10.55
N ALA A 213 3.52 -0.44 -10.02
CA ALA A 213 4.38 0.61 -9.44
C ALA A 213 4.31 0.71 -7.92
N SER A 214 3.28 0.13 -7.29
CA SER A 214 3.00 0.36 -5.85
C SER A 214 4.16 0.00 -4.93
N GLY A 215 4.93 -1.04 -5.23
CA GLY A 215 6.11 -1.38 -4.43
C GLY A 215 7.16 -0.27 -4.43
N ALA A 216 7.50 0.27 -5.59
CA ALA A 216 8.43 1.39 -5.72
C ALA A 216 7.82 2.68 -5.15
N ARG A 217 6.51 2.92 -5.37
CA ARG A 217 5.81 4.10 -4.86
C ARG A 217 5.88 4.21 -3.33
N ILE A 218 5.51 3.14 -2.61
CA ILE A 218 5.55 3.17 -1.13
C ILE A 218 6.98 3.33 -0.61
N LEU A 219 7.96 2.75 -1.31
CA LEU A 219 9.37 2.90 -0.93
C LEU A 219 9.86 4.33 -1.13
N VAL A 220 9.51 4.98 -2.25
CA VAL A 220 9.83 6.39 -2.52
C VAL A 220 9.24 7.28 -1.43
N THR A 221 7.95 7.13 -1.13
CA THR A 221 7.27 7.91 -0.08
C THR A 221 7.91 7.69 1.29
N LEU A 222 8.22 6.43 1.64
CA LEU A 222 8.91 6.11 2.90
C LEU A 222 10.25 6.84 3.02
N ILE A 223 11.10 6.76 1.98
CA ILE A 223 12.43 7.37 1.97
C ILE A 223 12.32 8.90 2.12
N HIS A 224 11.47 9.54 1.32
CA HIS A 224 11.29 11.00 1.37
C HIS A 224 10.75 11.48 2.72
N GLU A 225 9.78 10.76 3.30
CA GLU A 225 9.25 11.12 4.61
C GLU A 225 10.27 10.86 5.73
N MET A 226 11.07 9.79 5.63
CA MET A 226 12.19 9.55 6.55
C MET A 226 13.22 10.67 6.50
N GLN A 227 13.57 11.19 5.32
CA GLN A 227 14.49 12.33 5.18
C GLN A 227 13.93 13.58 5.86
N LYS A 228 12.65 13.90 5.66
CA LYS A 228 11.98 15.06 6.27
C LYS A 228 11.93 14.98 7.79
N ARG A 229 11.65 13.81 8.33
CA ARG A 229 11.57 13.58 9.78
C ARG A 229 12.92 13.27 10.43
N LYS A 230 13.98 13.07 9.64
CA LYS A 230 15.28 12.55 10.11
C LYS A 230 15.15 11.18 10.79
N SER A 231 14.18 10.40 10.35
CA SER A 231 13.94 9.03 10.81
C SER A 231 15.06 8.09 10.37
N LYS A 232 15.28 7.02 11.12
CA LYS A 232 16.40 6.10 10.92
C LYS A 232 16.00 4.71 10.47
N LYS A 233 14.86 4.23 10.94
CA LYS A 233 14.37 2.86 10.69
C LYS A 233 12.98 2.91 10.07
N GLY A 234 12.88 2.45 8.84
CA GLY A 234 11.64 2.39 8.10
C GLY A 234 11.31 0.98 7.64
N LEU A 235 10.02 0.70 7.44
CA LEU A 235 9.51 -0.56 6.89
C LEU A 235 8.54 -0.24 5.75
N ALA A 236 8.81 -0.78 4.56
CA ALA A 236 7.84 -0.83 3.47
C ALA A 236 7.33 -2.26 3.31
N THR A 237 6.02 -2.46 3.19
CA THR A 237 5.43 -3.79 3.01
C THR A 237 4.16 -3.75 2.18
N LEU A 238 3.90 -4.82 1.42
CA LEU A 238 2.68 -4.98 0.62
C LEU A 238 2.33 -6.46 0.40
N CYS A 239 1.05 -6.71 0.18
CA CYS A 239 0.54 -7.99 -0.27
C CYS A 239 0.66 -8.12 -1.79
N ILE A 240 0.68 -9.34 -2.28
CA ILE A 240 0.83 -9.67 -3.69
C ILE A 240 -0.17 -10.78 -4.01
N GLY A 241 -0.85 -10.69 -5.15
CA GLY A 241 -1.76 -11.71 -5.64
C GLY A 241 -1.12 -13.10 -5.70
N GLY A 242 -1.93 -14.15 -5.56
CA GLY A 242 -1.43 -15.53 -5.44
C GLY A 242 -1.01 -15.95 -4.03
N GLY A 243 -1.28 -15.11 -3.02
CA GLY A 243 -0.96 -15.43 -1.63
C GLY A 243 0.49 -15.12 -1.26
N MET A 244 0.98 -13.95 -1.64
CA MET A 244 2.37 -13.55 -1.33
C MET A 244 2.41 -12.21 -0.59
N GLY A 245 3.55 -11.98 0.08
CA GLY A 245 3.88 -10.69 0.67
C GLY A 245 5.37 -10.39 0.56
N ILE A 246 5.70 -9.12 0.55
CA ILE A 246 7.07 -8.62 0.60
C ILE A 246 7.21 -7.52 1.63
N ALA A 247 8.35 -7.45 2.28
CA ALA A 247 8.72 -6.38 3.19
C ALA A 247 10.19 -6.02 3.05
N MET A 248 10.52 -4.74 3.26
CA MET A 248 11.87 -4.18 3.18
C MET A 248 12.10 -3.22 4.35
N CYS A 249 13.25 -3.37 5.00
CA CYS A 249 13.76 -2.52 6.07
C CYS A 249 14.92 -1.65 5.60
#